data_bfe0281b85c6e9b7b85937718ee5af62
#
_entry.id   bfe0281b85c6e9b7b85937718ee5af62
#
_cell.length_a   1.000
_cell.length_b   1.000
_cell.length_c   1.000
_cell.angle_alpha   90.00
_cell.angle_beta   90.00
_cell.angle_gamma   90.00
#
_symmetry.space_group_name_H-M   'P 1'
#
loop_
_entity.id
_entity.type
_entity.pdbx_description
1 polymer ?
#
loop_
_entity_poly.entity_id
_entity_poly.type
_entity_poly.pdbx_seq_one_letter_code
_entity_poly.pdbx_strand_id
1 'polypeptide(L)'
;MNQSIISPGIPSAIGSYVTKGLEYVSPFVTWPVVFLFVMGGVVLLIGAFFLFKKYNLKVKILERFTGNGEHESTMGSNSSESKSAELMLFYVDWCPHCKTAKPEWENLKASLDGKQLNGYNVAFTEWNCTQETDEINTIVSRYKIEGYPTIKLIKDDQVIEFDAKPTEKTLQEFLTNVL
;
A
#
# COMPACT_ATOMS: atom_id res chain seq x y z
N MET A 1 -74.37 -38.04 17.38
CA MET A 1 -74.05 -37.83 15.96
C MET A 1 -72.63 -37.32 15.85
N ASN A 2 -71.69 -38.25 15.68
CA ASN A 2 -70.23 -37.95 15.52
C ASN A 2 -69.92 -37.93 14.03
N GLN A 3 -69.44 -36.81 13.51
CA GLN A 3 -68.83 -36.76 12.20
C GLN A 3 -67.33 -36.60 12.39
N SER A 4 -66.62 -37.69 12.04
CA SER A 4 -65.20 -37.74 11.91
C SER A 4 -64.76 -37.06 10.62
N ILE A 5 -63.92 -36.00 10.74
CA ILE A 5 -63.32 -35.31 9.60
C ILE A 5 -62.11 -36.10 9.17
N ILE A 6 -62.18 -36.72 7.98
CA ILE A 6 -61.13 -37.46 7.32
C ILE A 6 -60.18 -36.41 6.70
N SER A 7 -58.93 -36.37 7.17
CA SER A 7 -57.82 -35.63 6.50
C SER A 7 -57.42 -36.36 5.22
N PRO A 8 -57.25 -35.65 4.08
CA PRO A 8 -56.75 -36.29 2.88
C PRO A 8 -55.25 -36.63 3.02
N GLY A 9 -54.94 -37.93 2.91
CA GLY A 9 -53.59 -38.43 2.95
C GLY A 9 -52.76 -37.94 1.76
N ILE A 10 -51.56 -37.50 2.06
CA ILE A 10 -50.54 -37.16 1.07
C ILE A 10 -50.17 -38.43 0.29
N PRO A 11 -50.19 -38.40 -1.05
CA PRO A 11 -49.86 -39.60 -1.83
C PRO A 11 -48.43 -40.04 -1.60
N SER A 12 -48.23 -41.31 -1.31
CA SER A 12 -46.96 -41.97 -0.97
C SER A 12 -45.90 -41.98 -2.09
N ALA A 13 -46.21 -41.35 -3.23
CA ALA A 13 -45.28 -41.24 -4.37
C ALA A 13 -44.21 -40.19 -4.22
N ILE A 14 -44.37 -39.17 -3.32
CA ILE A 14 -43.39 -38.09 -3.16
C ILE A 14 -42.24 -38.50 -2.22
N GLY A 15 -42.49 -39.45 -1.30
CA GLY A 15 -41.47 -39.91 -0.36
C GLY A 15 -40.32 -40.71 -1.00
N SER A 16 -40.54 -41.32 -2.18
CA SER A 16 -39.53 -42.17 -2.82
C SER A 16 -38.50 -41.38 -3.66
N TYR A 17 -38.79 -40.17 -4.04
CA TYR A 17 -37.86 -39.35 -4.83
C TYR A 17 -36.83 -38.60 -3.97
N VAL A 18 -37.17 -38.30 -2.72
CA VAL A 18 -36.28 -37.60 -1.80
C VAL A 18 -35.17 -38.53 -1.26
N THR A 19 -35.47 -39.81 -1.09
CA THR A 19 -34.47 -40.79 -0.58
C THR A 19 -33.54 -41.32 -1.66
N LYS A 20 -33.90 -41.25 -2.95
CA LYS A 20 -33.02 -41.67 -4.06
C LYS A 20 -32.01 -40.62 -4.50
N GLY A 21 -32.18 -39.35 -4.12
CA GLY A 21 -31.24 -38.27 -4.43
C GLY A 21 -29.99 -38.23 -3.56
N LEU A 22 -30.01 -38.92 -2.43
CA LEU A 22 -28.87 -38.90 -1.47
C LEU A 22 -27.94 -40.13 -1.60
N GLU A 23 -28.29 -41.12 -2.40
CA GLU A 23 -27.45 -42.32 -2.58
C GLU A 23 -26.43 -42.24 -3.72
N TYR A 24 -26.38 -41.14 -4.48
CA TYR A 24 -25.41 -40.95 -5.57
C TYR A 24 -24.20 -40.10 -5.19
N VAL A 25 -23.87 -40.03 -3.91
CA VAL A 25 -22.53 -39.59 -3.51
C VAL A 25 -21.66 -40.83 -3.50
N SER A 26 -20.95 -41.02 -4.61
CA SER A 26 -20.06 -42.16 -4.83
C SER A 26 -19.11 -42.35 -3.62
N PRO A 27 -18.88 -43.57 -3.14
CA PRO A 27 -17.98 -43.86 -2.01
C PRO A 27 -16.50 -43.64 -2.34
N PHE A 28 -16.19 -42.91 -3.44
CA PHE A 28 -14.83 -42.68 -3.92
C PHE A 28 -14.20 -41.38 -3.41
N VAL A 29 -14.97 -40.52 -2.74
CA VAL A 29 -14.35 -39.35 -2.08
C VAL A 29 -13.82 -39.80 -0.72
N THR A 30 -12.69 -40.48 -0.75
CA THR A 30 -11.97 -40.83 0.48
C THR A 30 -11.51 -39.59 1.19
N TRP A 31 -11.67 -39.53 2.51
CA TRP A 31 -11.29 -38.41 3.36
C TRP A 31 -9.92 -37.78 3.01
N PRO A 32 -8.89 -38.55 2.62
CA PRO A 32 -7.60 -37.97 2.19
C PRO A 32 -7.70 -37.11 0.93
N VAL A 33 -8.62 -37.39 0.00
CA VAL A 33 -8.79 -36.55 -1.21
C VAL A 33 -9.43 -35.22 -0.88
N VAL A 34 -10.45 -35.21 -0.03
CA VAL A 34 -11.06 -33.96 0.47
C VAL A 34 -10.03 -33.12 1.23
N PHE A 35 -9.21 -33.77 2.06
CA PHE A 35 -8.15 -33.10 2.81
C PHE A 35 -7.10 -32.43 1.90
N LEU A 36 -6.71 -33.13 0.81
CA LEU A 36 -5.78 -32.57 -0.18
C LEU A 36 -6.37 -31.35 -0.91
N PHE A 37 -7.65 -31.35 -1.26
CA PHE A 37 -8.32 -30.22 -1.89
C PHE A 37 -8.44 -29.03 -0.94
N VAL A 38 -8.76 -29.28 0.33
CA VAL A 38 -8.84 -28.20 1.35
C VAL A 38 -7.47 -27.62 1.60
N MET A 39 -6.43 -28.42 1.76
CA MET A 39 -5.06 -27.95 1.97
C MET A 39 -4.53 -27.19 0.74
N GLY A 40 -4.79 -27.70 -0.47
CA GLY A 40 -4.45 -27.00 -1.72
C GLY A 40 -5.15 -25.64 -1.84
N GLY A 41 -6.44 -25.56 -1.49
CA GLY A 41 -7.20 -24.31 -1.44
C GLY A 41 -6.63 -23.29 -0.44
N VAL A 42 -6.25 -23.74 0.75
CA VAL A 42 -5.64 -22.88 1.78
C VAL A 42 -4.29 -22.34 1.30
N VAL A 43 -3.45 -23.16 0.68
CA VAL A 43 -2.15 -22.70 0.14
C VAL A 43 -2.35 -21.68 -0.97
N LEU A 44 -3.32 -21.87 -1.86
CA LEU A 44 -3.65 -20.90 -2.91
C LEU A 44 -4.17 -19.58 -2.34
N LEU A 45 -5.02 -19.61 -1.30
CA LEU A 45 -5.51 -18.40 -0.64
C LEU A 45 -4.38 -17.65 0.07
N ILE A 46 -3.47 -18.34 0.74
CA ILE A 46 -2.29 -17.72 1.36
C ILE A 46 -1.39 -17.10 0.28
N GLY A 47 -1.13 -17.81 -0.81
CA GLY A 47 -0.37 -17.29 -1.95
C GLY A 47 -1.02 -16.06 -2.58
N ALA A 48 -2.33 -16.10 -2.83
CA ALA A 48 -3.10 -14.96 -3.32
C ALA A 48 -3.08 -13.78 -2.34
N PHE A 49 -3.17 -14.01 -1.03
CA PHE A 49 -3.07 -12.98 -0.02
C PHE A 49 -1.70 -12.29 -0.01
N PHE A 50 -0.60 -13.06 -0.12
CA PHE A 50 0.75 -12.50 -0.22
C PHE A 50 0.95 -11.72 -1.52
N LEU A 51 0.43 -12.21 -2.64
CA LEU A 51 0.45 -11.48 -3.91
C LEU A 51 -0.38 -10.19 -3.81
N PHE A 52 -1.59 -10.26 -3.27
CA PHE A 52 -2.46 -9.09 -3.06
C PHE A 52 -1.80 -8.04 -2.17
N LYS A 53 -1.16 -8.47 -1.06
CA LYS A 53 -0.39 -7.56 -0.19
C LYS A 53 0.79 -6.92 -0.93
N LYS A 54 1.51 -7.69 -1.75
CA LYS A 54 2.64 -7.19 -2.56
C LYS A 54 2.17 -6.22 -3.66
N TYR A 55 1.05 -6.52 -4.33
CA TYR A 55 0.49 -5.67 -5.39
C TYR A 55 -0.14 -4.40 -4.81
N ASN A 56 -0.91 -4.48 -3.72
CA ASN A 56 -1.48 -3.30 -3.07
C ASN A 56 -0.42 -2.35 -2.51
N LEU A 57 0.71 -2.88 -2.06
CA LEU A 57 1.83 -2.04 -1.64
C LEU A 57 2.44 -1.26 -2.84
N LYS A 58 2.55 -1.91 -4.02
CA LYS A 58 3.03 -1.25 -5.24
C LYS A 58 2.02 -0.23 -5.80
N VAL A 59 0.73 -0.54 -5.77
CA VAL A 59 -0.33 0.36 -6.28
C VAL A 59 -0.44 1.62 -5.42
N LYS A 60 -0.36 1.53 -4.09
CA LYS A 60 -0.37 2.72 -3.23
C LYS A 60 0.82 3.67 -3.46
N ILE A 61 1.97 3.12 -3.84
CA ILE A 61 3.13 3.94 -4.20
C ILE A 61 2.89 4.64 -5.55
N LEU A 62 2.26 3.95 -6.50
CA LEU A 62 2.00 4.50 -7.84
C LEU A 62 0.89 5.58 -7.82
N GLU A 63 -0.16 5.42 -7.01
CA GLU A 63 -1.24 6.42 -6.89
C GLU A 63 -0.78 7.73 -6.24
N ARG A 64 0.28 7.72 -5.45
CA ARG A 64 0.88 8.93 -4.86
C ARG A 64 1.68 9.75 -5.87
N PHE A 65 2.13 9.13 -6.97
CA PHE A 65 2.83 9.81 -8.05
C PHE A 65 1.90 10.37 -9.14
N THR A 66 0.61 10.02 -9.15
CA THR A 66 -0.40 10.58 -10.05
C THR A 66 -1.26 11.64 -9.34
N GLY A 67 -0.64 12.55 -8.60
CA GLY A 67 -1.29 13.71 -8.00
C GLY A 67 -1.49 14.83 -9.02
N ASN A 68 -2.72 15.00 -9.47
CA ASN A 68 -3.31 16.19 -10.07
C ASN A 68 -2.48 16.98 -11.09
N GLY A 69 -2.73 16.70 -12.36
CA GLY A 69 -2.33 17.55 -13.46
C GLY A 69 -3.15 17.19 -14.68
N GLU A 70 -4.43 17.61 -14.76
CA GLU A 70 -5.11 17.76 -16.03
C GLU A 70 -4.37 18.84 -16.82
N HIS A 71 -3.49 18.43 -17.70
CA HIS A 71 -3.12 19.23 -18.84
C HIS A 71 -2.88 18.29 -20.03
N GLU A 72 -3.85 18.28 -20.90
CA GLU A 72 -3.80 17.76 -22.25
C GLU A 72 -2.60 18.37 -22.98
N SER A 73 -1.62 17.57 -23.35
CA SER A 73 -0.49 18.01 -24.16
C SER A 73 -0.17 17.03 -25.26
N THR A 74 -0.51 17.49 -26.41
CA THR A 74 -0.07 17.21 -27.79
C THR A 74 1.34 16.60 -27.90
N MET A 75 1.42 15.58 -28.75
CA MET A 75 2.57 14.87 -29.30
C MET A 75 3.87 15.68 -29.44
N GLY A 76 4.96 15.06 -28.94
CA GLY A 76 6.32 15.45 -29.24
C GLY A 76 7.30 14.45 -28.64
N SER A 77 7.69 13.44 -29.40
CA SER A 77 8.67 12.42 -29.06
C SER A 77 10.04 13.02 -28.72
N ASN A 78 10.47 12.83 -27.49
CA ASN A 78 11.82 12.58 -26.98
C ASN A 78 11.76 12.56 -25.44
N SER A 79 11.18 11.49 -24.88
CA SER A 79 11.21 11.27 -23.44
C SER A 79 12.57 10.71 -23.04
N SER A 80 13.50 11.57 -22.67
CA SER A 80 14.49 11.15 -21.70
C SER A 80 13.69 10.78 -20.43
N GLU A 81 13.63 9.49 -20.12
CA GLU A 81 12.93 8.95 -18.96
C GLU A 81 13.51 9.59 -17.71
N SER A 82 12.87 10.66 -17.25
CA SER A 82 13.30 11.36 -16.02
C SER A 82 12.99 10.47 -14.85
N LYS A 83 14.02 10.11 -14.10
CA LYS A 83 13.89 9.35 -12.86
C LYS A 83 13.22 10.21 -11.79
N SER A 84 12.58 9.59 -10.83
CA SER A 84 11.96 10.29 -9.69
C SER A 84 12.67 9.92 -8.39
N ALA A 85 12.85 10.91 -7.53
CA ALA A 85 13.31 10.74 -6.17
C ALA A 85 12.37 11.50 -5.23
N GLU A 86 12.21 11.03 -4.00
CA GLU A 86 11.37 11.69 -2.98
C GLU A 86 12.21 11.99 -1.75
N LEU A 87 12.35 13.28 -1.41
CA LEU A 87 12.95 13.72 -0.17
C LEU A 87 11.85 13.95 0.87
N MET A 88 11.96 13.31 2.03
CA MET A 88 10.96 13.36 3.09
C MET A 88 11.54 13.99 4.34
N LEU A 89 10.81 14.94 4.92
CA LEU A 89 11.08 15.53 6.22
C LEU A 89 10.06 15.03 7.25
N PHE A 90 10.54 14.41 8.31
CA PHE A 90 9.75 14.04 9.49
C PHE A 90 10.03 15.03 10.61
N TYR A 91 9.00 15.69 11.13
CA TYR A 91 9.16 16.75 12.14
C TYR A 91 7.99 16.76 13.13
N VAL A 92 8.21 17.46 14.23
CA VAL A 92 7.17 17.78 15.24
C VAL A 92 7.22 19.28 15.58
N ASP A 93 6.07 19.88 15.88
CA ASP A 93 5.94 21.32 16.06
C ASP A 93 6.62 21.86 17.33
N TRP A 94 6.73 21.04 18.36
CA TRP A 94 7.33 21.40 19.64
C TRP A 94 8.85 21.29 19.66
N CYS A 95 9.49 20.67 18.66
CA CYS A 95 10.94 20.46 18.64
C CYS A 95 11.69 21.71 18.15
N PRO A 96 12.64 22.26 18.92
CA PRO A 96 13.43 23.43 18.50
C PRO A 96 14.28 23.16 17.26
N HIS A 97 14.84 21.97 17.12
CA HIS A 97 15.65 21.57 15.97
C HIS A 97 14.82 21.51 14.69
N CYS A 98 13.57 21.05 14.79
CA CYS A 98 12.62 21.06 13.66
C CYS A 98 12.30 22.48 13.21
N LYS A 99 12.11 23.41 14.16
CA LYS A 99 11.86 24.82 13.84
C LYS A 99 13.04 25.49 13.12
N THR A 100 14.26 25.04 13.39
CA THR A 100 15.45 25.51 12.68
C THR A 100 15.60 24.85 11.31
N ALA A 101 15.29 23.57 11.20
CA ALA A 101 15.43 22.81 9.94
C ALA A 101 14.37 23.22 8.89
N LYS A 102 13.17 23.58 9.33
CA LYS A 102 12.04 23.83 8.43
C LYS A 102 12.29 24.99 7.43
N PRO A 103 12.77 26.17 7.80
CA PRO A 103 13.09 27.22 6.84
C PRO A 103 14.19 26.80 5.84
N GLU A 104 15.19 26.06 6.26
CA GLU A 104 16.24 25.53 5.38
C GLU A 104 15.67 24.55 4.35
N TRP A 105 14.74 23.71 4.79
CA TRP A 105 13.99 22.80 3.93
C TRP A 105 13.14 23.55 2.90
N GLU A 106 12.41 24.57 3.31
CA GLU A 106 11.58 25.38 2.40
C GLU A 106 12.42 26.14 1.37
N ASN A 107 13.60 26.64 1.77
CA ASN A 107 14.53 27.28 0.85
C ASN A 107 15.03 26.30 -0.21
N LEU A 108 15.44 25.10 0.20
CA LEU A 108 15.86 24.04 -0.73
C LEU A 108 14.72 23.65 -1.69
N LYS A 109 13.52 23.43 -1.15
CA LYS A 109 12.34 23.09 -1.95
C LYS A 109 12.07 24.17 -3.01
N ALA A 110 12.08 25.43 -2.63
CA ALA A 110 11.90 26.55 -3.56
C ALA A 110 13.03 26.64 -4.60
N SER A 111 14.26 26.32 -4.22
CA SER A 111 15.41 26.38 -5.13
C SER A 111 15.41 25.28 -6.19
N LEU A 112 14.78 24.14 -5.90
CA LEU A 112 14.69 22.95 -6.78
C LEU A 112 13.32 22.78 -7.45
N ASP A 113 12.36 23.67 -7.18
CA ASP A 113 11.03 23.59 -7.78
C ASP A 113 11.10 23.63 -9.31
N GLY A 114 10.49 22.62 -9.95
CA GLY A 114 10.49 22.46 -11.40
C GLY A 114 11.85 22.15 -12.04
N LYS A 115 12.90 21.90 -11.24
CA LYS A 115 14.24 21.59 -11.75
C LYS A 115 14.58 20.12 -11.58
N GLN A 116 15.35 19.61 -12.53
CA GLN A 116 15.94 18.29 -12.42
C GLN A 116 17.35 18.38 -11.83
N LEU A 117 17.65 17.46 -10.93
CA LEU A 117 18.99 17.29 -10.36
C LEU A 117 19.54 15.92 -10.80
N ASN A 118 20.66 15.92 -11.52
CA ASN A 118 21.32 14.72 -12.03
C ASN A 118 20.38 13.74 -12.78
N GLY A 119 19.37 14.27 -13.48
CA GLY A 119 18.37 13.48 -14.21
C GLY A 119 17.18 12.98 -13.37
N TYR A 120 17.11 13.38 -12.09
CA TYR A 120 15.99 13.08 -11.21
C TYR A 120 15.08 14.28 -11.01
N ASN A 121 13.78 14.04 -11.03
CA ASN A 121 12.78 14.96 -10.50
C ASN A 121 12.64 14.68 -9.00
N VAL A 122 12.95 15.68 -8.15
CA VAL A 122 12.88 15.54 -6.70
C VAL A 122 11.54 16.04 -6.20
N ALA A 123 10.76 15.12 -5.64
CA ALA A 123 9.54 15.44 -4.90
C ALA A 123 9.88 15.71 -3.43
N PHE A 124 9.18 16.66 -2.81
CA PHE A 124 9.34 17.03 -1.40
C PHE A 124 8.09 16.67 -0.62
N THR A 125 8.24 15.84 0.42
CA THR A 125 7.13 15.39 1.28
C THR A 125 7.43 15.72 2.74
N GLU A 126 6.44 16.28 3.44
CA GLU A 126 6.55 16.65 4.84
C GLU A 126 5.58 15.82 5.68
N TRP A 127 6.09 15.23 6.76
CA TRP A 127 5.32 14.48 7.73
C TRP A 127 5.34 15.18 9.08
N ASN A 128 4.23 15.83 9.45
CA ASN A 128 4.06 16.38 10.78
C ASN A 128 3.63 15.24 11.74
N CYS A 129 4.57 14.84 12.57
CA CYS A 129 4.40 13.74 13.53
C CYS A 129 3.98 14.24 14.93
N THR A 130 3.49 15.47 15.05
CA THR A 130 3.08 16.06 16.34
C THR A 130 1.91 15.32 16.95
N GLN A 131 0.98 14.80 16.13
CA GLN A 131 -0.15 14.02 16.59
C GLN A 131 0.02 12.57 16.14
N GLU A 132 -0.11 11.66 17.08
CA GLU A 132 -0.03 10.21 16.87
C GLU A 132 -1.35 9.70 16.28
N THR A 133 -1.46 9.72 14.97
CA THR A 133 -2.56 9.06 14.25
C THR A 133 -2.10 7.69 13.74
N ASP A 134 -3.03 6.80 13.40
CA ASP A 134 -2.70 5.49 12.83
C ASP A 134 -1.89 5.62 11.54
N GLU A 135 -2.15 6.65 10.74
CA GLU A 135 -1.39 6.95 9.53
C GLU A 135 0.06 7.33 9.87
N ILE A 136 0.25 8.28 10.80
CA ILE A 136 1.58 8.72 11.25
C ILE A 136 2.35 7.56 11.88
N ASN A 137 1.72 6.77 12.76
CA ASN A 137 2.35 5.62 13.37
C ASN A 137 2.80 4.57 12.33
N THR A 138 2.00 4.38 11.29
CA THR A 138 2.34 3.48 10.17
C THR A 138 3.56 4.00 9.41
N ILE A 139 3.62 5.29 9.10
CA ILE A 139 4.73 5.92 8.36
C ILE A 139 6.00 5.94 9.20
N VAL A 140 5.92 6.37 10.46
CA VAL A 140 7.05 6.38 11.41
C VAL A 140 7.66 4.98 11.56
N SER A 141 6.82 3.96 11.71
CA SER A 141 7.27 2.56 11.79
C SER A 141 7.89 2.07 10.48
N ARG A 142 7.29 2.42 9.32
CA ARG A 142 7.77 2.02 7.99
C ARG A 142 9.17 2.54 7.72
N TYR A 143 9.41 3.82 8.03
CA TYR A 143 10.68 4.48 7.76
C TYR A 143 11.63 4.44 8.95
N LYS A 144 11.26 3.74 10.04
CA LYS A 144 12.07 3.58 11.26
C LYS A 144 12.55 4.93 11.80
N ILE A 145 11.61 5.84 12.02
CA ILE A 145 11.91 7.19 12.54
C ILE A 145 12.10 7.09 14.06
N GLU A 146 13.29 7.37 14.54
CA GLU A 146 13.67 7.28 15.96
C GLU A 146 13.76 8.66 16.63
N GLY A 147 13.77 9.75 15.86
CA GLY A 147 13.88 11.11 16.38
C GLY A 147 13.48 12.17 15.38
N TYR A 148 13.51 13.44 15.80
CA TYR A 148 13.10 14.58 14.98
C TYR A 148 14.10 15.74 15.07
N PRO A 149 14.37 16.47 13.95
CA PRO A 149 13.93 16.14 12.59
C PRO A 149 14.71 14.96 12.02
N THR A 150 14.05 14.11 11.21
CA THR A 150 14.72 13.10 10.40
C THR A 150 14.40 13.38 8.93
N ILE A 151 15.40 13.27 8.06
CA ILE A 151 15.26 13.46 6.62
C ILE A 151 15.70 12.19 5.91
N LYS A 152 14.86 11.70 4.98
CA LYS A 152 15.15 10.50 4.19
C LYS A 152 14.88 10.74 2.71
N LEU A 153 15.74 10.21 1.88
CA LEU A 153 15.61 10.22 0.42
C LEU A 153 15.20 8.83 -0.06
N ILE A 154 14.14 8.74 -0.84
CA ILE A 154 13.79 7.54 -1.59
C ILE A 154 14.24 7.72 -3.03
N LYS A 155 15.03 6.79 -3.52
CA LYS A 155 15.55 6.75 -4.87
C LYS A 155 15.74 5.30 -5.30
N ASP A 156 15.29 4.93 -6.50
CA ASP A 156 15.49 3.59 -7.08
C ASP A 156 15.12 2.46 -6.09
N ASP A 157 13.98 2.59 -5.38
CA ASP A 157 13.50 1.68 -4.32
C ASP A 157 14.42 1.59 -3.06
N GLN A 158 15.39 2.47 -2.93
CA GLN A 158 16.27 2.57 -1.76
C GLN A 158 15.87 3.75 -0.87
N VAL A 159 15.96 3.55 0.44
CA VAL A 159 15.77 4.60 1.45
C VAL A 159 17.13 4.97 2.02
N ILE A 160 17.54 6.22 1.82
CA ILE A 160 18.81 6.76 2.27
C ILE A 160 18.55 7.84 3.31
N GLU A 161 19.16 7.72 4.47
CA GLU A 161 19.02 8.69 5.55
C GLU A 161 20.04 9.82 5.40
N PHE A 162 19.60 11.04 5.64
CA PHE A 162 20.47 12.21 5.74
C PHE A 162 20.99 12.32 7.17
N ASP A 163 22.30 12.16 7.35
CA ASP A 163 22.95 12.18 8.67
C ASP A 163 23.87 13.39 8.82
N ALA A 164 23.29 14.60 8.72
CA ALA A 164 24.03 15.82 8.98
C ALA A 164 23.08 16.92 9.54
N LYS A 165 23.63 18.06 9.94
CA LYS A 165 22.79 19.19 10.33
C LYS A 165 22.02 19.68 9.09
N PRO A 166 20.67 19.74 9.15
CA PRO A 166 19.86 20.16 8.01
C PRO A 166 19.98 21.68 7.78
N THR A 167 20.78 22.05 6.78
CA THR A 167 20.84 23.38 6.19
C THR A 167 20.58 23.25 4.69
N GLU A 168 20.12 24.31 4.03
CA GLU A 168 19.92 24.30 2.58
C GLU A 168 21.15 23.75 1.86
N LYS A 169 22.34 24.24 2.24
CA LYS A 169 23.61 23.83 1.65
C LYS A 169 23.89 22.33 1.83
N THR A 170 23.79 21.80 3.05
CA THR A 170 24.11 20.40 3.33
C THR A 170 23.10 19.46 2.71
N LEU A 171 21.83 19.83 2.63
CA LEU A 171 20.78 19.11 1.93
C LEU A 171 21.00 19.09 0.42
N GLN A 172 21.41 20.23 -0.16
CA GLN A 172 21.74 20.30 -1.59
C GLN A 172 22.97 19.45 -1.93
N GLU A 173 24.03 19.52 -1.09
CA GLU A 173 25.23 18.66 -1.24
C GLU A 173 24.86 17.18 -1.16
N PHE A 174 24.00 16.80 -0.21
CA PHE A 174 23.50 15.43 -0.08
C PHE A 174 22.80 14.97 -1.35
N LEU A 175 21.83 15.75 -1.83
CA LEU A 175 21.10 15.41 -3.06
C LEU A 175 22.04 15.30 -4.26
N THR A 176 22.99 16.23 -4.41
CA THR A 176 23.95 16.23 -5.52
C THR A 176 24.87 14.99 -5.50
N ASN A 177 25.24 14.51 -4.31
CA ASN A 177 26.14 13.36 -4.17
C ASN A 177 25.40 12.02 -4.29
N VAL A 178 24.10 12.00 -3.96
CA VAL A 178 23.34 10.76 -3.92
C VAL A 178 22.57 10.52 -5.21
N LEU A 179 22.05 11.54 -5.88
CA LEU A 179 21.31 11.45 -7.15
C LEU A 179 22.25 11.42 -8.34
#